data_8b18b0a6232ae38e07f08de98034cd3c
#
_entry.id   8b18b0a6232ae38e07f08de98034cd3c
#
_cell.length_a   1.000
_cell.length_b   1.000
_cell.length_c   1.000
_cell.angle_alpha   90.00
_cell.angle_beta   90.00
_cell.angle_gamma   90.00
#
_symmetry.space_group_name_H-M   'P 1'
#
loop_
_entity.id
_entity.type
_entity.pdbx_description
1 polymer ?
#
loop_
_entity_poly.entity_id
_entity_poly.type
_entity_poly.pdbx_seq_one_letter_code
_entity_poly.pdbx_strand_id
1 'polypeptide(L)'
;MLKLENLKKVYDGVTILENINLDIEDGEIVSILGPSGCGKTTLLNLILGIADADGGRIIFNGEDITNVPMEKRGFNIVFQDYALFPNLNVYENITYGLRNKPDISSKEEVQELIELLGLTEHLNKRIDQLSGGQKQRVALARTMVMKPRILLLDEPLSALDGVIKESIKDRIKIIAREYHLTTIIVTHDPEEALTLSNRVLIKDEVLQITDSWSFDHYRFREEGNDVRPLHLGR
;
A
#
# COMPACT_ATOMS: atom_id res chain seq x y z
N MET A 1 11.88 5.28 -9.51
CA MET A 1 10.86 4.97 -10.54
C MET A 1 10.65 3.46 -10.65
N LEU A 2 9.41 2.97 -10.52
CA LEU A 2 9.01 1.58 -10.74
C LEU A 2 8.27 1.46 -12.06
N LYS A 3 8.60 0.45 -12.87
CA LYS A 3 7.94 0.20 -14.15
C LYS A 3 7.53 -1.26 -14.27
N LEU A 4 6.29 -1.49 -14.66
CA LEU A 4 5.75 -2.79 -15.02
C LEU A 4 5.59 -2.83 -16.54
N GLU A 5 6.08 -3.88 -17.20
CA GLU A 5 6.00 -4.04 -18.64
C GLU A 5 5.36 -5.39 -19.00
N ASN A 6 4.17 -5.34 -19.59
CA ASN A 6 3.42 -6.51 -20.07
C ASN A 6 3.28 -7.61 -19.00
N LEU A 7 3.14 -7.21 -17.73
CA LEU A 7 3.15 -8.15 -16.63
C LEU A 7 1.92 -9.09 -16.71
N LYS A 8 2.18 -10.39 -16.52
CA LYS A 8 1.17 -11.45 -16.63
C LYS A 8 1.23 -12.39 -15.44
N LYS A 9 0.04 -12.85 -14.99
CA LYS A 9 -0.10 -13.90 -13.98
C LYS A 9 -1.25 -14.83 -14.28
N VAL A 10 -0.98 -16.13 -14.18
CA VAL A 10 -1.95 -17.20 -14.39
C VAL A 10 -1.94 -18.11 -13.16
N TYR A 11 -3.10 -18.49 -12.63
CA TYR A 11 -3.26 -19.52 -11.61
C TYR A 11 -4.19 -20.61 -12.14
N ASP A 12 -3.75 -21.86 -12.10
CA ASP A 12 -4.54 -23.04 -12.51
C ASP A 12 -5.20 -22.88 -13.89
N GLY A 13 -4.47 -22.28 -14.84
CA GLY A 13 -4.95 -22.02 -16.20
C GLY A 13 -5.86 -20.80 -16.34
N VAL A 14 -6.18 -20.12 -15.24
CA VAL A 14 -6.99 -18.88 -15.25
C VAL A 14 -6.05 -17.68 -15.25
N THR A 15 -6.17 -16.81 -16.26
CA THR A 15 -5.41 -15.57 -16.32
C THR A 15 -6.00 -14.55 -15.34
N ILE A 16 -5.23 -14.16 -14.35
CA ILE A 16 -5.61 -13.16 -13.35
C ILE A 16 -5.17 -11.76 -13.77
N LEU A 17 -3.94 -11.65 -14.27
CA LEU A 17 -3.38 -10.40 -14.78
C LEU A 17 -2.84 -10.63 -16.18
N GLU A 18 -3.14 -9.72 -17.09
CA GLU A 18 -2.66 -9.79 -18.47
C GLU A 18 -2.31 -8.41 -18.99
N ASN A 19 -1.11 -8.31 -19.56
CA ASN A 19 -0.62 -7.09 -20.23
C ASN A 19 -0.64 -5.84 -19.32
N ILE A 20 -0.30 -6.00 -18.03
CA ILE A 20 -0.26 -4.88 -17.10
C ILE A 20 0.98 -4.02 -17.39
N ASN A 21 0.74 -2.77 -17.75
CA ASN A 21 1.76 -1.76 -18.00
C ASN A 21 1.51 -0.58 -17.05
N LEU A 22 2.55 -0.18 -16.31
CA LEU A 22 2.44 0.87 -15.31
C LEU A 22 3.82 1.48 -15.04
N ASP A 23 3.89 2.79 -15.08
CA ASP A 23 5.06 3.57 -14.64
C ASP A 23 4.67 4.35 -13.39
N ILE A 24 5.49 4.28 -12.33
CA ILE A 24 5.29 5.00 -11.07
C ILE A 24 6.56 5.78 -10.76
N GLU A 25 6.40 7.09 -10.57
CA GLU A 25 7.51 7.98 -10.27
C GLU A 25 7.94 7.88 -8.79
N ASP A 26 9.17 8.31 -8.51
CA ASP A 26 9.67 8.33 -7.13
C ASP A 26 8.86 9.34 -6.29
N GLY A 27 8.43 8.91 -5.09
CA GLY A 27 7.60 9.71 -4.19
C GLY A 27 6.14 9.82 -4.60
N GLU A 28 5.72 9.19 -5.70
CA GLU A 28 4.32 9.18 -6.14
C GLU A 28 3.48 8.24 -5.27
N ILE A 29 2.26 8.68 -4.94
CA ILE A 29 1.24 7.83 -4.32
C ILE A 29 0.24 7.45 -5.41
N VAL A 30 0.16 6.16 -5.71
CA VAL A 30 -0.75 5.61 -6.73
C VAL A 30 -1.75 4.67 -6.09
N SER A 31 -3.03 4.86 -6.36
CA SER A 31 -4.06 3.87 -6.00
C SER A 31 -4.50 3.05 -7.19
N ILE A 32 -4.71 1.77 -6.95
CA ILE A 32 -5.28 0.82 -7.90
C ILE A 32 -6.68 0.46 -7.40
N LEU A 33 -7.68 0.98 -8.08
CA LEU A 33 -9.09 0.81 -7.74
C LEU A 33 -9.69 -0.34 -8.54
N GLY A 34 -10.44 -1.20 -7.87
CA GLY A 34 -11.17 -2.27 -8.53
C GLY A 34 -11.92 -3.17 -7.56
N PRO A 35 -12.88 -3.98 -8.05
CA PRO A 35 -13.67 -4.88 -7.22
C PRO A 35 -12.82 -5.95 -6.54
N SER A 36 -13.38 -6.58 -5.50
CA SER A 36 -12.73 -7.72 -4.85
C SER A 36 -12.53 -8.86 -5.84
N GLY A 37 -11.36 -9.50 -5.79
CA GLY A 37 -11.03 -10.62 -6.67
C GLY A 37 -10.50 -10.25 -8.06
N CYS A 38 -10.39 -8.97 -8.44
CA CYS A 38 -9.88 -8.57 -9.76
C CYS A 38 -8.34 -8.66 -9.92
N GLY A 39 -7.61 -9.16 -8.91
CA GLY A 39 -6.17 -9.38 -9.00
C GLY A 39 -5.29 -8.32 -8.34
N LYS A 40 -5.84 -7.34 -7.59
CA LYS A 40 -5.08 -6.27 -6.91
C LYS A 40 -3.99 -6.81 -5.98
N THR A 41 -4.36 -7.69 -5.05
CA THR A 41 -3.41 -8.35 -4.13
C THR A 41 -2.39 -9.19 -4.89
N THR A 42 -2.81 -9.85 -6.00
CA THR A 42 -1.88 -10.58 -6.87
C THR A 42 -0.82 -9.65 -7.46
N LEU A 43 -1.23 -8.47 -7.92
CA LEU A 43 -0.30 -7.48 -8.45
C LEU A 43 0.70 -7.01 -7.38
N LEU A 44 0.23 -6.71 -6.15
CA LEU A 44 1.14 -6.38 -5.04
C LEU A 44 2.11 -7.52 -4.73
N ASN A 45 1.65 -8.78 -4.75
CA ASN A 45 2.49 -9.95 -4.51
C ASN A 45 3.58 -10.12 -5.58
N LEU A 46 3.29 -9.82 -6.86
CA LEU A 46 4.28 -9.81 -7.94
C LEU A 46 5.31 -8.70 -7.72
N ILE A 47 4.86 -7.47 -7.42
CA ILE A 47 5.76 -6.32 -7.15
C ILE A 47 6.64 -6.61 -5.94
N LEU A 48 6.08 -7.18 -4.89
CA LEU A 48 6.82 -7.53 -3.66
C LEU A 48 7.80 -8.71 -3.88
N GLY A 49 7.50 -9.63 -4.81
CA GLY A 49 8.29 -10.82 -5.07
C GLY A 49 7.89 -12.02 -4.19
N ILE A 50 6.66 -12.03 -3.67
CA ILE A 50 6.03 -13.21 -3.03
C ILE A 50 5.57 -14.21 -4.09
N ALA A 51 5.10 -13.71 -5.22
CA ALA A 51 4.68 -14.52 -6.37
C ALA A 51 5.56 -14.23 -7.58
N ASP A 52 5.79 -15.25 -8.41
CA ASP A 52 6.52 -15.12 -9.67
C ASP A 52 5.58 -14.71 -10.80
N ALA A 53 6.06 -13.85 -11.69
CA ALA A 53 5.35 -13.49 -12.90
C ALA A 53 5.45 -14.61 -13.94
N ASP A 54 4.34 -14.85 -14.66
CA ASP A 54 4.32 -15.82 -15.78
C ASP A 54 4.69 -15.14 -17.13
N GLY A 55 4.86 -13.82 -17.14
CA GLY A 55 5.33 -13.03 -18.26
C GLY A 55 5.49 -11.56 -17.92
N GLY A 56 6.16 -10.82 -18.79
CA GLY A 56 6.47 -9.42 -18.58
C GLY A 56 7.67 -9.19 -17.69
N ARG A 57 7.86 -7.92 -17.26
CA ARG A 57 9.01 -7.51 -16.44
C ARG A 57 8.60 -6.49 -15.37
N ILE A 58 9.34 -6.50 -14.28
CA ILE A 58 9.29 -5.50 -13.20
C ILE A 58 10.66 -4.82 -13.16
N ILE A 59 10.68 -3.52 -13.44
CA ILE A 59 11.92 -2.74 -13.52
C ILE A 59 11.87 -1.70 -12.39
N PHE A 60 12.92 -1.63 -11.58
CA PHE A 60 13.06 -0.64 -10.54
C PHE A 60 14.39 0.12 -10.67
N ASN A 61 14.31 1.45 -10.81
CA ASN A 61 15.45 2.32 -11.05
C ASN A 61 16.34 1.87 -12.24
N GLY A 62 15.70 1.35 -13.31
CA GLY A 62 16.37 0.87 -14.52
C GLY A 62 16.90 -0.57 -14.43
N GLU A 63 16.80 -1.23 -13.29
CA GLU A 63 17.22 -2.63 -13.11
C GLU A 63 16.02 -3.57 -13.19
N ASP A 64 16.15 -4.66 -13.94
CA ASP A 64 15.13 -5.72 -13.97
C ASP A 64 15.18 -6.53 -12.66
N ILE A 65 14.11 -6.41 -11.88
CA ILE A 65 13.95 -7.09 -10.59
C ILE A 65 12.93 -8.22 -10.64
N THR A 66 12.48 -8.62 -11.81
CA THR A 66 11.42 -9.61 -11.98
C THR A 66 11.68 -10.88 -11.18
N ASN A 67 12.91 -11.40 -11.23
CA ASN A 67 13.32 -12.62 -10.54
C ASN A 67 14.16 -12.35 -9.26
N VAL A 68 14.20 -11.10 -8.80
CA VAL A 68 14.90 -10.76 -7.55
C VAL A 68 14.02 -11.17 -6.36
N PRO A 69 14.53 -11.95 -5.41
CA PRO A 69 13.76 -12.39 -4.25
C PRO A 69 13.32 -11.21 -3.38
N MET A 70 12.16 -11.35 -2.71
CA MET A 70 11.49 -10.33 -1.91
C MET A 70 12.44 -9.61 -0.93
N GLU A 71 13.28 -10.35 -0.21
CA GLU A 71 14.17 -9.82 0.80
C GLU A 71 15.27 -8.89 0.24
N LYS A 72 15.51 -8.92 -1.07
CA LYS A 72 16.49 -8.09 -1.78
C LYS A 72 15.88 -6.89 -2.49
N ARG A 73 14.55 -6.84 -2.69
CA ARG A 73 13.87 -5.71 -3.35
C ARG A 73 13.84 -4.46 -2.48
N GLY A 74 13.80 -4.63 -1.16
CA GLY A 74 13.68 -3.52 -0.21
C GLY A 74 12.29 -2.88 -0.22
N PHE A 75 11.28 -3.60 -0.67
CA PHE A 75 9.87 -3.20 -0.66
C PHE A 75 9.18 -3.81 0.55
N ASN A 76 8.23 -3.11 1.14
CA ASN A 76 7.46 -3.63 2.25
C ASN A 76 5.96 -3.44 2.03
N ILE A 77 5.17 -4.27 2.70
CA ILE A 77 3.71 -4.28 2.58
C ILE A 77 3.03 -4.20 3.94
N VAL A 78 1.91 -3.49 3.99
CA VAL A 78 0.91 -3.61 5.04
C VAL A 78 -0.27 -4.39 4.46
N PHE A 79 -0.50 -5.58 5.00
CA PHE A 79 -1.61 -6.45 4.60
C PHE A 79 -2.94 -6.00 5.20
N GLN A 80 -4.04 -6.39 4.58
CA GLN A 80 -5.40 -6.09 5.02
C GLN A 80 -5.70 -6.58 6.46
N ASP A 81 -5.14 -7.71 6.86
CA ASP A 81 -5.26 -8.28 8.22
C ASP A 81 -4.16 -7.81 9.18
N TYR A 82 -3.33 -6.82 8.72
CA TYR A 82 -2.18 -6.24 9.42
C TYR A 82 -1.03 -7.22 9.66
N ALA A 83 -1.21 -8.52 9.57
CA ALA A 83 -0.24 -9.60 9.80
C ALA A 83 0.67 -9.37 11.04
N LEU A 84 0.09 -8.88 12.14
CA LEU A 84 0.84 -8.63 13.39
C LEU A 84 1.10 -9.94 14.14
N PHE A 85 2.26 -10.01 14.80
CA PHE A 85 2.62 -11.16 15.63
C PHE A 85 1.82 -11.16 16.94
N PRO A 86 0.90 -12.10 17.14
CA PRO A 86 -0.03 -12.06 18.29
C PRO A 86 0.63 -12.32 19.64
N ASN A 87 1.79 -12.97 19.65
CA ASN A 87 2.60 -13.29 20.82
C ASN A 87 3.58 -12.19 21.24
N LEU A 88 3.67 -11.11 20.46
CA LEU A 88 4.52 -9.97 20.74
C LEU A 88 3.68 -8.75 21.14
N ASN A 89 4.25 -7.86 21.97
CA ASN A 89 3.64 -6.57 22.27
C ASN A 89 3.81 -5.58 21.10
N VAL A 90 3.29 -4.35 21.23
CA VAL A 90 3.36 -3.33 20.19
C VAL A 90 4.80 -2.97 19.85
N TYR A 91 5.64 -2.67 20.85
CA TYR A 91 7.04 -2.31 20.62
C TYR A 91 7.83 -3.44 19.94
N GLU A 92 7.64 -4.66 20.38
CA GLU A 92 8.28 -5.84 19.79
C GLU A 92 7.83 -6.09 18.36
N ASN A 93 6.55 -5.86 18.03
CA ASN A 93 6.05 -5.90 16.65
C ASN A 93 6.75 -4.85 15.79
N ILE A 94 6.78 -3.59 16.24
CA ILE A 94 7.41 -2.48 15.51
C ILE A 94 8.88 -2.79 15.23
N THR A 95 9.62 -3.22 16.23
CA THR A 95 11.08 -3.40 16.14
C THR A 95 11.52 -4.80 15.68
N TYR A 96 10.57 -5.68 15.34
CA TYR A 96 10.86 -7.06 14.99
C TYR A 96 11.91 -7.19 13.87
N GLY A 97 11.75 -6.43 12.79
CA GLY A 97 12.65 -6.46 11.64
C GLY A 97 14.08 -5.99 11.97
N LEU A 98 14.22 -5.10 12.95
CA LEU A 98 15.51 -4.58 13.39
C LEU A 98 16.40 -5.65 14.07
N ARG A 99 15.84 -6.78 14.50
CA ARG A 99 16.63 -7.91 15.04
C ARG A 99 17.62 -8.45 14.01
N ASN A 100 17.25 -8.41 12.72
CA ASN A 100 18.10 -8.90 11.63
C ASN A 100 18.88 -7.77 10.93
N LYS A 101 18.44 -6.52 11.10
CA LYS A 101 19.05 -5.32 10.49
C LYS A 101 19.09 -4.18 11.51
N PRO A 102 19.89 -4.27 12.58
CA PRO A 102 19.84 -3.33 13.71
C PRO A 102 20.23 -1.90 13.33
N ASP A 103 21.04 -1.73 12.30
CA ASP A 103 21.59 -0.43 11.90
C ASP A 103 20.70 0.31 10.87
N ILE A 104 19.55 -0.24 10.48
CA ILE A 104 18.71 0.38 9.45
C ILE A 104 17.97 1.60 9.97
N SER A 105 17.62 1.62 11.27
CA SER A 105 17.00 2.76 11.94
C SER A 105 17.59 2.94 13.34
N SER A 106 17.88 4.19 13.71
CA SER A 106 18.32 4.52 15.05
C SER A 106 17.17 4.42 16.06
N LYS A 107 17.51 4.44 17.35
CA LYS A 107 16.48 4.43 18.42
C LYS A 107 15.63 5.70 18.38
N GLU A 108 16.26 6.81 18.05
CA GLU A 108 15.62 8.13 17.94
C GLU A 108 14.60 8.11 16.78
N GLU A 109 14.97 7.60 15.60
CA GLU A 109 14.07 7.49 14.45
C GLU A 109 12.88 6.55 14.74
N VAL A 110 13.11 5.45 15.46
CA VAL A 110 12.04 4.55 15.91
C VAL A 110 11.08 5.27 16.85
N GLN A 111 11.63 6.07 17.79
CA GLN A 111 10.83 6.83 18.76
C GLN A 111 10.00 7.91 18.06
N GLU A 112 10.58 8.67 17.15
CA GLU A 112 9.89 9.69 16.34
C GLU A 112 8.73 9.08 15.56
N LEU A 113 8.93 7.93 14.94
CA LEU A 113 7.87 7.23 14.20
C LEU A 113 6.75 6.73 15.13
N ILE A 114 7.08 6.23 16.32
CA ILE A 114 6.11 5.84 17.35
C ILE A 114 5.24 7.03 17.77
N GLU A 115 5.86 8.19 18.00
CA GLU A 115 5.18 9.42 18.37
C GLU A 115 4.30 9.95 17.22
N LEU A 116 4.83 9.99 16.01
CA LEU A 116 4.10 10.38 14.81
C LEU A 116 2.82 9.54 14.62
N LEU A 117 2.91 8.24 14.89
CA LEU A 117 1.77 7.33 14.78
C LEU A 117 0.89 7.28 16.04
N GLY A 118 1.24 8.04 17.10
CA GLY A 118 0.47 8.10 18.34
C GLY A 118 0.39 6.74 19.04
N LEU A 119 1.51 6.02 19.12
CA LEU A 119 1.60 4.69 19.72
C LEU A 119 2.28 4.66 21.08
N THR A 120 2.79 5.78 21.57
CA THR A 120 3.61 5.89 22.80
C THR A 120 2.94 5.22 24.01
N GLU A 121 1.64 5.44 24.22
CA GLU A 121 0.91 4.87 25.36
C GLU A 121 0.52 3.41 25.17
N HIS A 122 0.83 2.81 24.01
CA HIS A 122 0.40 1.49 23.63
C HIS A 122 1.53 0.45 23.57
N LEU A 123 2.79 0.86 23.73
CA LEU A 123 3.97 0.04 23.46
C LEU A 123 4.00 -1.30 24.18
N ASN A 124 3.52 -1.35 25.41
CA ASN A 124 3.50 -2.57 26.21
C ASN A 124 2.21 -3.40 26.05
N LYS A 125 1.23 -2.91 25.27
CA LYS A 125 -0.04 -3.64 25.07
C LYS A 125 0.17 -4.84 24.14
N ARG A 126 -0.61 -5.90 24.36
CA ARG A 126 -0.72 -7.01 23.44
C ARG A 126 -1.60 -6.63 22.26
N ILE A 127 -1.43 -7.32 21.12
CA ILE A 127 -2.14 -7.02 19.90
C ILE A 127 -3.67 -7.22 20.03
N ASP A 128 -4.11 -8.17 20.84
CA ASP A 128 -5.52 -8.42 21.13
C ASP A 128 -6.23 -7.28 21.91
N GLN A 129 -5.46 -6.43 22.57
CA GLN A 129 -5.96 -5.27 23.34
C GLN A 129 -6.11 -3.98 22.48
N LEU A 130 -5.80 -4.05 21.20
CA LEU A 130 -5.79 -2.90 20.29
C LEU A 130 -7.06 -2.83 19.45
N SER A 131 -7.54 -1.61 19.18
CA SER A 131 -8.54 -1.35 18.13
C SER A 131 -7.97 -1.62 16.74
N GLY A 132 -8.83 -1.75 15.72
CA GLY A 132 -8.41 -1.91 14.31
C GLY A 132 -7.45 -0.83 13.86
N GLY A 133 -7.77 0.45 14.11
CA GLY A 133 -6.90 1.58 13.75
C GLY A 133 -5.58 1.60 14.52
N GLN A 134 -5.54 1.12 15.76
CA GLN A 134 -4.28 0.96 16.50
C GLN A 134 -3.43 -0.16 15.90
N LYS A 135 -4.02 -1.31 15.56
CA LYS A 135 -3.33 -2.41 14.88
C LYS A 135 -2.74 -1.96 13.55
N GLN A 136 -3.50 -1.20 12.77
CA GLN A 136 -3.00 -0.67 11.51
C GLN A 136 -1.81 0.27 11.70
N ARG A 137 -1.87 1.19 12.67
CA ARG A 137 -0.73 2.07 12.99
C ARG A 137 0.50 1.28 13.42
N VAL A 138 0.33 0.20 14.17
CA VAL A 138 1.44 -0.71 14.52
C VAL A 138 2.03 -1.40 13.29
N ALA A 139 1.19 -1.89 12.36
CA ALA A 139 1.65 -2.51 11.12
C ALA A 139 2.40 -1.50 10.23
N LEU A 140 1.90 -0.27 10.16
CA LEU A 140 2.55 0.81 9.43
C LEU A 140 3.91 1.16 10.07
N ALA A 141 3.97 1.32 11.40
CA ALA A 141 5.22 1.55 12.12
C ALA A 141 6.24 0.45 11.86
N ARG A 142 5.82 -0.83 12.00
CA ARG A 142 6.67 -2.00 11.74
C ARG A 142 7.25 -2.00 10.32
N THR A 143 6.47 -1.56 9.39
CA THR A 143 6.88 -1.48 7.97
C THR A 143 7.86 -0.33 7.76
N MET A 144 7.58 0.83 8.36
CA MET A 144 8.36 2.07 8.16
C MET A 144 9.72 2.06 8.86
N VAL A 145 9.87 1.40 10.01
CA VAL A 145 11.18 1.27 10.68
C VAL A 145 12.22 0.55 9.83
N MET A 146 11.78 -0.19 8.82
CA MET A 146 12.65 -0.88 7.87
C MET A 146 13.08 0.00 6.69
N LYS A 147 12.68 1.28 6.65
CA LYS A 147 12.99 2.26 5.59
C LYS A 147 12.77 1.67 4.19
N PRO A 148 11.54 1.28 3.86
CA PRO A 148 11.27 0.65 2.57
C PRO A 148 11.53 1.62 1.42
N ARG A 149 11.97 1.10 0.27
CA ARG A 149 12.10 1.85 -0.98
C ARG A 149 10.74 2.09 -1.64
N ILE A 150 9.81 1.15 -1.47
CA ILE A 150 8.41 1.24 -1.87
C ILE A 150 7.53 0.70 -0.74
N LEU A 151 6.46 1.42 -0.44
CA LEU A 151 5.41 1.00 0.49
C LEU A 151 4.21 0.47 -0.30
N LEU A 152 3.80 -0.75 -0.01
CA LEU A 152 2.60 -1.37 -0.56
C LEU A 152 1.53 -1.42 0.53
N LEU A 153 0.30 -1.00 0.22
CA LEU A 153 -0.82 -1.01 1.14
C LEU A 153 -1.98 -1.81 0.52
N ASP A 154 -2.33 -2.94 1.13
CA ASP A 154 -3.43 -3.79 0.67
C ASP A 154 -4.68 -3.51 1.50
N GLU A 155 -5.66 -2.81 0.90
CA GLU A 155 -6.94 -2.43 1.51
C GLU A 155 -6.77 -1.76 2.90
N PRO A 156 -5.93 -0.71 3.03
CA PRO A 156 -5.45 -0.24 4.34
C PRO A 156 -6.54 0.32 5.24
N LEU A 157 -7.70 0.70 4.73
CA LEU A 157 -8.76 1.32 5.52
C LEU A 157 -10.07 0.51 5.56
N SER A 158 -10.11 -0.68 4.94
CA SER A 158 -11.32 -1.48 4.77
C SER A 158 -11.98 -1.93 6.08
N ALA A 159 -11.19 -2.11 7.14
CA ALA A 159 -11.66 -2.57 8.46
C ALA A 159 -11.84 -1.45 9.49
N LEU A 160 -11.91 -0.18 9.05
CA LEU A 160 -11.94 0.99 9.94
C LEU A 160 -13.23 1.79 9.83
N ASP A 161 -13.70 2.29 10.96
CA ASP A 161 -14.86 3.18 11.04
C ASP A 161 -14.50 4.63 10.69
N GLY A 162 -15.49 5.42 10.25
CA GLY A 162 -15.36 6.74 9.64
C GLY A 162 -14.31 7.69 10.26
N VAL A 163 -14.43 8.05 11.54
CA VAL A 163 -13.49 9.01 12.19
C VAL A 163 -12.08 8.44 12.28
N ILE A 164 -11.95 7.13 12.55
CA ILE A 164 -10.66 6.45 12.60
C ILE A 164 -10.04 6.39 11.20
N LYS A 165 -10.85 6.12 10.19
CA LYS A 165 -10.47 6.08 8.77
C LYS A 165 -9.81 7.38 8.34
N GLU A 166 -10.43 8.54 8.64
CA GLU A 166 -9.85 9.85 8.32
C GLU A 166 -8.49 10.10 9.02
N SER A 167 -8.41 9.79 10.30
CA SER A 167 -7.14 9.93 11.05
C SER A 167 -6.00 9.08 10.46
N ILE A 168 -6.30 7.90 9.93
CA ILE A 168 -5.29 7.03 9.32
C ILE A 168 -4.93 7.52 7.92
N LYS A 169 -5.89 8.01 7.12
CA LYS A 169 -5.63 8.66 5.82
C LYS A 169 -4.59 9.77 5.96
N ASP A 170 -4.80 10.68 6.91
CA ASP A 170 -3.89 11.79 7.14
C ASP A 170 -2.48 11.31 7.51
N ARG A 171 -2.37 10.29 8.36
CA ARG A 171 -1.07 9.74 8.74
C ARG A 171 -0.34 9.07 7.58
N ILE A 172 -1.05 8.33 6.72
CA ILE A 172 -0.45 7.74 5.50
C ILE A 172 0.10 8.85 4.60
N LYS A 173 -0.68 9.93 4.38
CA LYS A 173 -0.23 11.07 3.57
C LYS A 173 0.99 11.78 4.18
N ILE A 174 0.98 12.04 5.49
CA ILE A 174 2.09 12.67 6.19
C ILE A 174 3.35 11.82 6.02
N ILE A 175 3.28 10.53 6.32
CA ILE A 175 4.41 9.60 6.19
C ILE A 175 4.94 9.57 4.75
N ALA A 176 4.06 9.39 3.76
CA ALA A 176 4.48 9.33 2.36
C ALA A 176 5.20 10.62 1.91
N ARG A 177 4.75 11.78 2.39
CA ARG A 177 5.36 13.08 2.08
C ARG A 177 6.67 13.31 2.83
N GLU A 178 6.71 13.10 4.14
CA GLU A 178 7.90 13.34 4.97
C GLU A 178 9.06 12.43 4.57
N TYR A 179 8.78 11.19 4.22
CA TYR A 179 9.80 10.22 3.80
C TYR A 179 9.99 10.16 2.28
N HIS A 180 9.30 11.02 1.50
CA HIS A 180 9.31 11.00 0.03
C HIS A 180 9.13 9.58 -0.54
N LEU A 181 8.14 8.88 -0.01
CA LEU A 181 7.98 7.44 -0.17
C LEU A 181 7.05 7.10 -1.32
N THR A 182 7.56 6.40 -2.32
CA THR A 182 6.72 5.82 -3.37
C THR A 182 5.75 4.82 -2.75
N THR A 183 4.45 5.05 -2.95
CA THR A 183 3.42 4.26 -2.28
C THR A 183 2.40 3.74 -3.28
N ILE A 184 2.11 2.45 -3.21
CA ILE A 184 1.08 1.80 -4.02
C ILE A 184 -0.02 1.31 -3.09
N ILE A 185 -1.23 1.79 -3.31
CA ILE A 185 -2.42 1.45 -2.53
C ILE A 185 -3.36 0.64 -3.41
N VAL A 186 -3.84 -0.49 -2.94
CA VAL A 186 -4.96 -1.17 -3.59
C VAL A 186 -6.18 -1.06 -2.72
N THR A 187 -7.31 -0.71 -3.32
CA THR A 187 -8.58 -0.52 -2.62
C THR A 187 -9.77 -0.79 -3.55
N HIS A 188 -10.92 -1.05 -2.97
CA HIS A 188 -12.20 -1.08 -3.69
C HIS A 188 -13.03 0.17 -3.41
N ASP A 189 -12.57 1.08 -2.54
CA ASP A 189 -13.26 2.30 -2.13
C ASP A 189 -12.76 3.49 -2.98
N PRO A 190 -13.62 4.07 -3.87
CA PRO A 190 -13.25 5.20 -4.71
C PRO A 190 -12.85 6.44 -3.91
N GLU A 191 -13.50 6.69 -2.77
CA GLU A 191 -13.21 7.85 -1.92
C GLU A 191 -11.82 7.74 -1.32
N GLU A 192 -11.46 6.54 -0.86
CA GLU A 192 -10.12 6.25 -0.37
C GLU A 192 -9.07 6.48 -1.45
N ALA A 193 -9.27 5.94 -2.64
CA ALA A 193 -8.35 6.09 -3.76
C ALA A 193 -8.13 7.57 -4.13
N LEU A 194 -9.21 8.34 -4.27
CA LEU A 194 -9.16 9.75 -4.65
C LEU A 194 -8.53 10.63 -3.57
N THR A 195 -8.78 10.32 -2.30
CA THR A 195 -8.27 11.16 -1.20
C THR A 195 -6.81 10.89 -0.85
N LEU A 196 -6.31 9.65 -1.06
CA LEU A 196 -4.95 9.26 -0.68
C LEU A 196 -3.92 9.50 -1.77
N SER A 197 -4.31 9.49 -3.06
CA SER A 197 -3.36 9.29 -4.16
C SER A 197 -3.19 10.53 -5.02
N ASN A 198 -2.03 10.61 -5.68
CA ASN A 198 -1.77 11.55 -6.76
C ASN A 198 -2.40 11.07 -8.07
N ARG A 199 -2.54 9.76 -8.23
CA ARG A 199 -3.10 9.13 -9.43
C ARG A 199 -3.86 7.86 -9.05
N VAL A 200 -5.01 7.66 -9.67
CA VAL A 200 -5.82 6.45 -9.52
C VAL A 200 -5.85 5.69 -10.83
N LEU A 201 -5.53 4.41 -10.75
CA LEU A 201 -5.63 3.46 -11.85
C LEU A 201 -6.90 2.67 -11.66
N ILE A 202 -7.75 2.67 -12.68
CA ILE A 202 -8.95 1.82 -12.76
C ILE A 202 -8.71 0.90 -13.95
N LYS A 203 -9.24 -0.30 -13.92
CA LYS A 203 -9.14 -1.22 -15.04
C LYS A 203 -9.41 -0.48 -16.35
N ASP A 204 -8.43 -0.44 -17.25
CA ASP A 204 -8.44 0.22 -18.56
C ASP A 204 -8.41 1.76 -18.57
N GLU A 205 -8.39 2.45 -17.41
CA GLU A 205 -8.34 3.91 -17.33
C GLU A 205 -7.33 4.41 -16.29
N VAL A 206 -6.70 5.55 -16.60
CA VAL A 206 -5.78 6.26 -15.70
C VAL A 206 -6.34 7.64 -15.39
N LEU A 207 -6.64 7.91 -14.13
CA LEU A 207 -7.06 9.21 -13.65
C LEU A 207 -5.90 9.89 -12.91
N GLN A 208 -5.47 11.05 -13.38
CA GLN A 208 -4.56 11.91 -12.63
C GLN A 208 -5.37 12.83 -11.72
N ILE A 209 -5.02 12.86 -10.44
CA ILE A 209 -5.65 13.75 -9.47
C ILE A 209 -4.77 14.98 -9.34
N THR A 210 -5.31 16.14 -9.76
CA THR A 210 -4.69 17.44 -9.54
C THR A 210 -5.33 18.10 -8.32
N ASP A 211 -4.62 19.01 -7.63
CA ASP A 211 -5.07 19.71 -6.40
C ASP A 211 -6.41 20.48 -6.55
N SER A 212 -6.90 20.64 -7.79
CA SER A 212 -8.17 21.30 -8.10
C SER A 212 -9.38 20.36 -8.24
N TRP A 213 -9.19 19.06 -7.99
CA TRP A 213 -10.25 18.06 -8.19
C TRP A 213 -11.07 17.89 -6.91
N SER A 214 -12.34 18.29 -6.98
CA SER A 214 -13.33 17.99 -5.96
C SER A 214 -14.11 16.73 -6.32
N PHE A 215 -14.55 16.01 -5.31
CA PHE A 215 -15.39 14.80 -5.39
C PHE A 215 -16.62 14.95 -6.29
N ASP A 216 -17.08 16.20 -6.48
CA ASP A 216 -18.29 16.54 -7.23
C ASP A 216 -18.19 16.28 -8.75
N HIS A 217 -16.99 16.03 -9.27
CA HIS A 217 -16.78 15.83 -10.71
C HIS A 217 -16.75 14.36 -11.16
N TYR A 218 -16.69 13.40 -10.22
CA TYR A 218 -16.72 11.98 -10.55
C TYR A 218 -17.74 11.24 -9.68
N ARG A 219 -18.64 10.54 -10.35
CA ARG A 219 -19.40 9.45 -9.75
C ARG A 219 -18.90 8.15 -10.33
N PHE A 220 -18.65 7.19 -9.46
CA PHE A 220 -18.35 5.82 -9.87
C PHE A 220 -19.66 5.04 -9.92
N ARG A 221 -19.85 4.27 -10.98
CA ARG A 221 -20.98 3.37 -11.12
C ARG A 221 -20.44 1.94 -11.01
N GLU A 222 -21.02 1.18 -10.11
CA GLU A 222 -20.82 -0.27 -10.08
C GLU A 222 -21.80 -0.89 -11.09
N GLU A 223 -21.30 -1.42 -12.18
CA GLU A 223 -22.06 -2.27 -13.11
C GLU A 223 -21.54 -3.70 -13.00
N GLY A 224 -22.21 -4.50 -12.17
CA GLY A 224 -21.75 -5.86 -11.87
C GLY A 224 -20.45 -5.88 -11.05
N ASN A 225 -19.36 -6.44 -11.61
CA ASN A 225 -18.05 -6.50 -10.99
C ASN A 225 -17.07 -5.41 -11.51
N ASP A 226 -17.57 -4.39 -12.19
CA ASP A 226 -16.74 -3.37 -12.84
C ASP A 226 -17.03 -1.99 -12.21
N VAL A 227 -15.97 -1.27 -11.80
CA VAL A 227 -16.07 0.09 -11.28
C VAL A 227 -15.60 1.04 -12.37
N ARG A 228 -16.50 1.89 -12.87
CA ARG A 228 -16.17 2.86 -13.93
C ARG A 228 -16.46 4.29 -13.49
N PRO A 229 -15.58 5.25 -13.83
CA PRO A 229 -15.87 6.64 -13.61
C PRO A 229 -17.01 7.11 -14.53
N LEU A 230 -17.94 7.86 -13.97
CA LEU A 230 -18.94 8.60 -14.75
C LEU A 230 -18.42 10.04 -14.94
N HIS A 231 -18.09 10.42 -16.17
CA HIS A 231 -17.92 11.83 -16.52
C HIS A 231 -19.26 12.53 -16.40
N LEU A 232 -19.44 13.30 -15.33
CA LEU A 232 -20.55 14.27 -15.29
C LEU A 232 -20.12 15.40 -16.21
N GLY A 233 -20.67 15.41 -17.44
CA GLY A 233 -20.46 16.47 -18.44
C GLY A 233 -20.68 17.85 -17.82
N ARG A 234 -19.93 18.82 -18.34
CA ARG A 234 -20.03 20.26 -18.01
C ARG A 234 -21.42 20.79 -18.21
#